data_9806a064d8103e442a37cdda34d3feed
#
_entry.id   9806a064d8103e442a37cdda34d3feed
#
_cell.length_a   1.000
_cell.length_b   1.000
_cell.length_c   1.000
_cell.angle_alpha   90.00
_cell.angle_beta   90.00
_cell.angle_gamma   90.00
#
_symmetry.space_group_name_H-M   'P 1'
#
loop_
_entity.id
_entity.type
_entity.pdbx_description
1 polymer ?
#
loop_
_entity_poly.entity_id
_entity_poly.type
_entity_poly.pdbx_seq_one_letter_code
_entity_poly.pdbx_strand_id
1 'polypeptide(L)'
;MGTADFIQAHTQDRINKEQALLDWLPKMGDLQCAWLLLALCATPRANHVVRALPPTHARAYAEEHDSRIWNTLQQLLCYTPTGGRGRRARGRSTLPGRLGGLGLREAQRTSPAAYWASWADALEVIRQRRPNEAAVLLADLESTEGARAQCLREVQAAADLLDREGFEQAGVGARPSWRQLFEGARPPAQEDRRETEPGEWIHGWQFYASSTRETFYREHHLMPAMSRAARATLRSQSGPQAAAWLTAVPTSPATTLSPVLFQICLRRRLRLPLLLSNRRCEGCGAPLDDLGDHRAACSVSGRLRRRAKPIELAWSAVFAEAGAVVADQVLLR
;
A
#
# COMPACT_ATOMS: atom_id res chain seq x y z
N MET A 1 13.65 -6.02 27.88
CA MET A 1 12.70 -6.66 26.97
C MET A 1 12.01 -7.79 27.72
N GLY A 2 10.75 -8.08 27.40
CA GLY A 2 10.03 -9.20 28.01
C GLY A 2 10.66 -10.55 27.59
N THR A 3 10.35 -11.59 28.35
CA THR A 3 10.72 -12.98 28.01
C THR A 3 10.02 -13.40 26.70
N ALA A 4 10.55 -14.42 26.02
CA ALA A 4 9.94 -14.96 24.80
C ALA A 4 8.46 -15.33 25.01
N ASP A 5 8.15 -15.95 26.16
CA ASP A 5 6.78 -16.34 26.53
C ASP A 5 5.85 -15.12 26.67
N PHE A 6 6.34 -14.02 27.27
CA PHE A 6 5.57 -12.78 27.37
C PHE A 6 5.29 -12.20 25.98
N ILE A 7 6.29 -12.15 25.10
CA ILE A 7 6.13 -11.65 23.74
C ILE A 7 5.10 -12.50 22.98
N GLN A 8 5.18 -13.81 23.07
CA GLN A 8 4.23 -14.72 22.43
C GLN A 8 2.82 -14.53 22.97
N ALA A 9 2.64 -14.49 24.29
CA ALA A 9 1.33 -14.27 24.91
C ALA A 9 0.74 -12.91 24.51
N HIS A 10 1.56 -11.85 24.53
CA HIS A 10 1.12 -10.52 24.15
C HIS A 10 0.71 -10.42 22.67
N THR A 11 1.49 -10.98 21.76
CA THR A 11 1.19 -10.98 20.32
C THR A 11 -0.05 -11.83 20.02
N GLN A 12 -0.25 -12.97 20.71
CA GLN A 12 -1.44 -13.77 20.59
C GLN A 12 -2.70 -13.05 21.09
N ASP A 13 -2.62 -12.34 22.21
CA ASP A 13 -3.72 -11.50 22.71
C ASP A 13 -4.12 -10.42 21.68
N ARG A 14 -3.13 -9.76 21.06
CA ARG A 14 -3.37 -8.79 19.99
C ARG A 14 -4.11 -9.42 18.80
N ILE A 15 -3.67 -10.56 18.32
CA ILE A 15 -4.32 -11.30 17.23
C ILE A 15 -5.78 -11.64 17.59
N ASN A 16 -6.04 -12.09 18.81
CA ASN A 16 -7.38 -12.44 19.27
C ASN A 16 -8.31 -11.20 19.32
N LYS A 17 -7.79 -10.04 19.77
CA LYS A 17 -8.53 -8.78 19.81
C LYS A 17 -8.84 -8.22 18.41
N GLU A 18 -8.00 -8.48 17.44
CA GLU A 18 -8.24 -8.07 16.04
C GLU A 18 -9.35 -8.88 15.39
N GLN A 19 -9.51 -10.15 15.77
CA GLN A 19 -10.46 -11.07 15.15
C GLN A 19 -11.91 -10.58 15.22
N ALA A 20 -12.31 -9.99 16.34
CA ALA A 20 -13.69 -9.51 16.51
C ALA A 20 -14.09 -8.48 15.43
N LEU A 21 -13.20 -7.55 15.08
CA LEU A 21 -13.44 -6.62 13.98
C LEU A 21 -13.51 -7.33 12.64
N LEU A 22 -12.53 -8.20 12.36
CA LEU A 22 -12.42 -8.90 11.07
C LEU A 22 -13.64 -9.81 10.79
N ASP A 23 -14.22 -10.42 11.83
CA ASP A 23 -15.42 -11.26 11.72
C ASP A 23 -16.71 -10.46 11.43
N TRP A 24 -16.72 -9.17 11.80
CA TRP A 24 -17.85 -8.30 11.55
C TRP A 24 -17.84 -7.68 10.15
N LEU A 25 -16.68 -7.40 9.57
CA LEU A 25 -16.58 -6.71 8.29
C LEU A 25 -17.36 -7.41 7.15
N PRO A 26 -17.28 -8.74 6.96
CA PRO A 26 -18.04 -9.41 5.90
C PRO A 26 -19.55 -9.42 6.12
N LYS A 27 -20.03 -9.12 7.32
CA LYS A 27 -21.45 -9.09 7.68
C LYS A 27 -22.06 -7.70 7.46
N MET A 28 -21.25 -6.69 7.17
CA MET A 28 -21.73 -5.33 6.91
C MET A 28 -22.44 -5.27 5.56
N GLY A 29 -23.61 -4.63 5.53
CA GLY A 29 -24.39 -4.43 4.29
C GLY A 29 -23.72 -3.44 3.32
N ASP A 30 -22.89 -2.53 3.81
CA ASP A 30 -22.13 -1.55 3.02
C ASP A 30 -20.69 -2.01 2.83
N LEU A 31 -20.38 -2.46 1.60
CA LEU A 31 -19.05 -2.94 1.24
C LEU A 31 -17.99 -1.83 1.24
N GLN A 32 -18.36 -0.60 0.92
CA GLN A 32 -17.40 0.53 0.91
C GLN A 32 -16.99 0.88 2.34
N CYS A 33 -17.93 0.92 3.28
CA CYS A 33 -17.64 1.10 4.70
C CYS A 33 -16.83 -0.07 5.27
N ALA A 34 -17.19 -1.32 4.97
CA ALA A 34 -16.42 -2.49 5.38
C ALA A 34 -14.97 -2.45 4.86
N TRP A 35 -14.79 -2.05 3.63
CA TRP A 35 -13.48 -1.83 3.02
C TRP A 35 -12.67 -0.75 3.75
N LEU A 36 -13.25 0.40 4.03
CA LEU A 36 -12.56 1.50 4.74
C LEU A 36 -12.12 1.06 6.13
N LEU A 37 -12.96 0.33 6.86
CA LEU A 37 -12.58 -0.22 8.16
C LEU A 37 -11.47 -1.26 8.05
N LEU A 38 -11.47 -2.13 7.03
CA LEU A 38 -10.39 -3.06 6.77
C LEU A 38 -9.08 -2.33 6.48
N ALA A 39 -9.12 -1.34 5.58
CA ALA A 39 -7.93 -0.66 5.10
C ALA A 39 -7.34 0.35 6.12
N LEU A 40 -8.21 1.11 6.80
CA LEU A 40 -7.79 2.24 7.65
C LEU A 40 -7.79 1.91 9.15
N CYS A 41 -8.55 0.89 9.58
CA CYS A 41 -8.66 0.54 10.99
C CYS A 41 -8.02 -0.82 11.31
N ALA A 42 -8.24 -1.86 10.51
CA ALA A 42 -7.71 -3.20 10.79
C ALA A 42 -6.24 -3.33 10.37
N THR A 43 -5.93 -3.06 9.11
CA THR A 43 -4.57 -3.20 8.55
C THR A 43 -3.49 -2.45 9.34
N PRO A 44 -3.68 -1.18 9.78
CA PRO A 44 -2.64 -0.46 10.51
C PRO A 44 -2.37 -0.95 11.94
N ARG A 45 -3.19 -1.84 12.49
CA ARG A 45 -3.01 -2.33 13.88
C ARG A 45 -1.67 -3.00 14.11
N ALA A 46 -1.11 -3.64 13.07
CA ALA A 46 0.21 -4.25 13.13
C ALA A 46 1.35 -3.23 13.35
N ASN A 47 1.17 -1.96 12.97
CA ASN A 47 2.23 -0.96 13.01
C ASN A 47 2.88 -0.83 14.40
N HIS A 48 2.08 -0.88 15.46
CA HIS A 48 2.60 -0.79 16.83
C HIS A 48 3.54 -1.96 17.17
N VAL A 49 3.13 -3.17 16.84
CA VAL A 49 3.91 -4.40 17.14
C VAL A 49 5.21 -4.43 16.33
N VAL A 50 5.13 -4.18 15.00
CA VAL A 50 6.33 -4.23 14.14
C VAL A 50 7.31 -3.06 14.37
N ARG A 51 6.88 -1.97 15.02
CA ARG A 51 7.77 -0.91 15.47
C ARG A 51 8.45 -1.24 16.81
N ALA A 52 7.72 -1.91 17.71
CA ALA A 52 8.17 -2.16 19.07
C ALA A 52 9.02 -3.42 19.21
N LEU A 53 8.77 -4.44 18.38
CA LEU A 53 9.46 -5.72 18.46
C LEU A 53 10.46 -5.91 17.31
N PRO A 54 11.63 -6.51 17.59
CA PRO A 54 12.54 -6.96 16.55
C PRO A 54 11.82 -7.82 15.51
N PRO A 55 12.20 -7.72 14.21
CA PRO A 55 11.54 -8.47 13.13
C PRO A 55 11.41 -9.97 13.37
N THR A 56 12.39 -10.61 14.00
CA THR A 56 12.34 -12.05 14.34
C THR A 56 11.23 -12.36 15.33
N HIS A 57 11.03 -11.51 16.34
CA HIS A 57 9.99 -11.67 17.35
C HIS A 57 8.59 -11.27 16.84
N ALA A 58 8.52 -10.31 15.91
CA ALA A 58 7.26 -9.88 15.31
C ALA A 58 6.76 -10.82 14.20
N ARG A 59 7.60 -11.72 13.70
CA ARG A 59 7.33 -12.52 12.49
C ARG A 59 6.01 -13.29 12.56
N ALA A 60 5.83 -14.12 13.58
CA ALA A 60 4.65 -14.98 13.71
C ALA A 60 3.35 -14.15 13.79
N TYR A 61 3.39 -13.04 14.54
CA TYR A 61 2.29 -12.09 14.60
C TYR A 61 2.00 -11.48 13.23
N ALA A 62 3.03 -10.99 12.53
CA ALA A 62 2.86 -10.32 11.24
C ALA A 62 2.29 -11.28 10.17
N GLU A 63 2.78 -12.52 10.12
CA GLU A 63 2.29 -13.57 9.21
C GLU A 63 0.80 -13.89 9.44
N GLU A 64 0.40 -14.03 10.69
CA GLU A 64 -0.98 -14.31 11.06
C GLU A 64 -1.89 -13.11 10.78
N HIS A 65 -1.46 -11.89 11.16
CA HIS A 65 -2.16 -10.64 10.86
C HIS A 65 -2.40 -10.51 9.35
N ASP A 66 -1.35 -10.61 8.53
CA ASP A 66 -1.42 -10.49 7.07
C ASP A 66 -2.34 -11.55 6.45
N SER A 67 -2.34 -12.76 7.00
CA SER A 67 -3.21 -13.84 6.53
C SER A 67 -4.68 -13.55 6.83
N ARG A 68 -4.99 -13.01 8.01
CA ARG A 68 -6.35 -12.64 8.39
C ARG A 68 -6.89 -11.46 7.58
N ILE A 69 -6.07 -10.42 7.35
CA ILE A 69 -6.43 -9.30 6.46
C ILE A 69 -6.75 -9.81 5.05
N TRP A 70 -5.91 -10.70 4.50
CA TRP A 70 -6.14 -11.30 3.20
C TRP A 70 -7.41 -12.15 3.15
N ASN A 71 -7.67 -12.98 4.17
CA ASN A 71 -8.87 -13.82 4.25
C ASN A 71 -10.14 -12.97 4.34
N THR A 72 -10.12 -11.89 5.12
CA THR A 72 -11.24 -10.95 5.21
C THR A 72 -11.49 -10.27 3.87
N LEU A 73 -10.44 -9.84 3.15
CA LEU A 73 -10.59 -9.29 1.80
C LEU A 73 -11.24 -10.31 0.85
N GLN A 74 -10.84 -11.58 0.90
CA GLN A 74 -11.46 -12.63 0.07
C GLN A 74 -12.96 -12.78 0.36
N GLN A 75 -13.36 -12.72 1.62
CA GLN A 75 -14.77 -12.74 2.02
C GLN A 75 -15.54 -11.53 1.49
N LEU A 76 -14.99 -10.31 1.62
CA LEU A 76 -15.59 -9.09 1.06
C LEU A 76 -15.72 -9.15 -0.46
N LEU A 77 -14.79 -9.80 -1.13
CA LEU A 77 -14.84 -10.01 -2.57
C LEU A 77 -15.76 -11.18 -2.98
N CYS A 78 -16.25 -11.99 -2.04
CA CYS A 78 -16.95 -13.27 -2.31
C CYS A 78 -16.17 -14.11 -3.34
N TYR A 79 -14.85 -14.20 -3.19
CA TYR A 79 -13.99 -14.92 -4.14
C TYR A 79 -12.65 -15.31 -3.54
N THR A 80 -12.32 -16.59 -3.59
CA THR A 80 -11.05 -17.15 -3.13
C THR A 80 -10.18 -17.52 -4.33
N PRO A 81 -9.24 -16.67 -4.74
CA PRO A 81 -8.34 -16.98 -5.84
C PRO A 81 -7.28 -18.01 -5.42
N THR A 82 -7.00 -18.97 -6.30
CA THR A 82 -6.04 -20.05 -6.06
C THR A 82 -4.80 -19.95 -6.95
N GLY A 83 -3.77 -20.71 -6.60
CA GLY A 83 -2.56 -20.85 -7.40
C GLY A 83 -1.84 -19.52 -7.69
N GLY A 84 -1.28 -19.39 -8.89
CA GLY A 84 -0.55 -18.19 -9.32
C GLY A 84 -1.41 -16.92 -9.40
N ARG A 85 -2.72 -17.05 -9.67
CA ARG A 85 -3.66 -15.93 -9.65
C ARG A 85 -3.84 -15.38 -8.23
N GLY A 86 -3.98 -16.28 -7.26
CA GLY A 86 -4.09 -15.91 -5.84
C GLY A 86 -2.85 -15.18 -5.33
N ARG A 87 -1.66 -15.70 -5.61
CA ARG A 87 -0.40 -15.04 -5.22
C ARG A 87 -0.27 -13.64 -5.81
N ARG A 88 -0.57 -13.46 -7.11
CA ARG A 88 -0.52 -12.14 -7.74
C ARG A 88 -1.58 -11.16 -7.21
N ALA A 89 -2.78 -11.64 -6.94
CA ALA A 89 -3.85 -10.82 -6.35
C ALA A 89 -3.49 -10.37 -4.93
N ARG A 90 -2.98 -11.29 -4.09
CA ARG A 90 -2.46 -10.96 -2.75
C ARG A 90 -1.33 -9.94 -2.85
N GLY A 91 -0.32 -10.18 -3.69
CA GLY A 91 0.78 -9.24 -3.88
C GLY A 91 0.33 -7.84 -4.33
N ARG A 92 -0.70 -7.76 -5.21
CA ARG A 92 -1.29 -6.46 -5.58
C ARG A 92 -2.07 -5.81 -4.44
N SER A 93 -2.84 -6.59 -3.67
CA SER A 93 -3.65 -6.03 -2.58
C SER A 93 -2.79 -5.35 -1.52
N THR A 94 -1.58 -5.86 -1.30
CA THR A 94 -0.66 -5.37 -0.28
C THR A 94 0.21 -4.18 -0.71
N LEU A 95 0.30 -3.88 -2.01
CA LEU A 95 1.01 -2.67 -2.47
C LEU A 95 0.25 -1.40 -2.11
N PRO A 96 0.95 -0.28 -1.85
CA PRO A 96 0.35 1.04 -1.74
C PRO A 96 -0.47 1.41 -2.99
N GLY A 97 -1.51 2.22 -2.81
CA GLY A 97 -2.36 2.68 -3.91
C GLY A 97 -1.60 3.37 -5.03
N ARG A 98 -0.58 4.20 -4.69
CA ARG A 98 0.30 4.86 -5.66
C ARG A 98 1.14 3.90 -6.51
N LEU A 99 1.36 2.67 -6.04
CA LEU A 99 2.04 1.61 -6.77
C LEU A 99 1.09 0.64 -7.48
N GLY A 100 -0.20 0.98 -7.56
CA GLY A 100 -1.23 0.21 -8.25
C GLY A 100 -1.92 -0.82 -7.36
N GLY A 101 -1.64 -0.85 -6.06
CA GLY A 101 -2.24 -1.76 -5.09
C GLY A 101 -3.51 -1.25 -4.42
N LEU A 102 -3.96 -1.97 -3.41
CA LEU A 102 -5.11 -1.59 -2.58
C LEU A 102 -4.71 -0.89 -1.27
N GLY A 103 -3.42 -0.93 -0.89
CA GLY A 103 -2.95 -0.29 0.33
C GLY A 103 -3.04 -1.15 1.59
N LEU A 104 -3.39 -2.43 1.49
CA LEU A 104 -3.38 -3.37 2.63
C LEU A 104 -1.95 -3.82 2.91
N ARG A 105 -1.14 -2.92 3.42
CA ARG A 105 0.31 -3.13 3.61
C ARG A 105 0.59 -4.39 4.42
N GLU A 106 1.50 -5.21 3.92
CA GLU A 106 1.90 -6.45 4.56
C GLU A 106 2.86 -6.17 5.71
N ALA A 107 2.43 -6.52 6.93
CA ALA A 107 3.19 -6.26 8.16
C ALA A 107 4.53 -6.99 8.15
N GLN A 108 4.56 -8.24 7.68
CA GLN A 108 5.77 -9.02 7.54
C GLN A 108 6.81 -8.33 6.64
N ARG A 109 6.38 -7.83 5.48
CA ARG A 109 7.28 -7.14 4.54
C ARG A 109 7.80 -5.82 5.09
N THR A 110 6.95 -5.05 5.77
CA THR A 110 7.30 -3.71 6.28
C THR A 110 7.93 -3.74 7.67
N SER A 111 7.93 -4.87 8.38
CA SER A 111 8.48 -5.00 9.73
C SER A 111 9.93 -4.50 9.87
N PRO A 112 10.90 -4.87 9.01
CA PRO A 112 12.26 -4.35 9.12
C PRO A 112 12.32 -2.82 8.99
N ALA A 113 11.56 -2.26 8.05
CA ALA A 113 11.47 -0.81 7.83
C ALA A 113 10.86 -0.06 9.02
N ALA A 114 9.80 -0.62 9.60
CA ALA A 114 9.13 -0.04 10.75
C ALA A 114 10.02 -0.09 12.00
N TYR A 115 10.73 -1.21 12.20
CA TYR A 115 11.64 -1.39 13.32
C TYR A 115 12.85 -0.45 13.22
N TRP A 116 13.51 -0.37 12.05
CA TRP A 116 14.58 0.59 11.81
C TRP A 116 14.11 2.03 12.07
N ALA A 117 12.95 2.41 11.54
CA ALA A 117 12.42 3.75 11.71
C ALA A 117 12.10 4.09 13.17
N SER A 118 11.67 3.11 13.97
CA SER A 118 11.43 3.36 15.40
C SER A 118 12.71 3.71 16.16
N TRP A 119 13.83 3.08 15.80
CA TRP A 119 15.15 3.41 16.35
C TRP A 119 15.62 4.76 15.82
N ALA A 120 15.45 5.05 14.52
CA ALA A 120 15.77 6.33 13.92
C ALA A 120 15.07 7.51 14.64
N ASP A 121 13.78 7.32 14.98
CA ASP A 121 13.00 8.32 15.70
C ASP A 121 13.40 8.42 17.19
N ALA A 122 13.87 7.32 17.80
CA ALA A 122 14.14 7.25 19.23
C ALA A 122 15.54 7.76 19.63
N LEU A 123 16.56 7.61 18.77
CA LEU A 123 17.97 7.87 19.13
C LEU A 123 18.19 9.29 19.65
N GLU A 124 17.63 10.31 19.01
CA GLU A 124 17.75 11.69 19.46
C GLU A 124 17.10 11.88 20.84
N VAL A 125 15.92 11.30 21.06
CA VAL A 125 15.20 11.40 22.33
C VAL A 125 15.96 10.70 23.45
N ILE A 126 16.57 9.53 23.17
CA ILE A 126 17.43 8.81 24.13
C ILE A 126 18.65 9.66 24.46
N ARG A 127 19.30 10.26 23.47
CA ARG A 127 20.45 11.18 23.67
C ARG A 127 20.11 12.33 24.61
N GLN A 128 18.95 12.95 24.40
CA GLN A 128 18.52 14.08 25.22
C GLN A 128 18.23 13.68 26.68
N ARG A 129 17.64 12.49 26.88
CA ARG A 129 17.18 12.03 28.22
C ARG A 129 18.22 11.19 28.96
N ARG A 130 19.08 10.49 28.24
CA ARG A 130 20.05 9.52 28.76
C ARG A 130 21.34 9.55 27.93
N PRO A 131 22.12 10.65 28.01
CA PRO A 131 23.26 10.86 27.09
C PRO A 131 24.34 9.79 27.19
N ASN A 132 24.65 9.28 28.38
CA ASN A 132 25.68 8.26 28.57
C ASN A 132 25.27 6.92 27.96
N GLU A 133 24.05 6.48 28.22
CA GLU A 133 23.47 5.25 27.66
C GLU A 133 23.33 5.36 26.13
N ALA A 134 22.94 6.55 25.64
CA ALA A 134 22.84 6.81 24.20
C ALA A 134 24.20 6.72 23.49
N ALA A 135 25.29 7.20 24.12
CA ALA A 135 26.64 7.07 23.56
C ALA A 135 27.07 5.59 23.44
N VAL A 136 26.76 4.77 24.45
CA VAL A 136 27.02 3.31 24.39
C VAL A 136 26.21 2.65 23.27
N LEU A 137 24.92 3.01 23.14
CA LEU A 137 24.06 2.49 22.06
C LEU A 137 24.60 2.89 20.68
N LEU A 138 25.04 4.14 20.52
CA LEU A 138 25.61 4.61 19.26
C LEU A 138 26.88 3.82 18.91
N ALA A 139 27.81 3.64 19.86
CA ALA A 139 29.03 2.88 19.65
C ALA A 139 28.73 1.42 19.24
N ASP A 140 27.71 0.81 19.86
CA ASP A 140 27.25 -0.54 19.52
C ASP A 140 26.64 -0.59 18.10
N LEU A 141 25.86 0.43 17.70
CA LEU A 141 25.27 0.53 16.38
C LEU A 141 26.29 0.83 15.25
N GLU A 142 27.37 1.53 15.57
CA GLU A 142 28.47 1.82 14.64
C GLU A 142 29.52 0.70 14.58
N SER A 143 29.44 -0.32 15.45
CA SER A 143 30.41 -1.43 15.49
C SER A 143 30.39 -2.24 14.19
N THR A 144 31.57 -2.39 13.57
CA THR A 144 31.78 -3.23 12.39
C THR A 144 31.77 -4.73 12.68
N GLU A 145 31.97 -5.11 13.94
CA GLU A 145 31.87 -6.50 14.40
C GLU A 145 30.43 -6.92 14.70
N GLY A 146 29.48 -5.97 14.56
CA GLY A 146 28.09 -6.12 14.92
C GLY A 146 27.80 -5.78 16.38
N ALA A 147 26.58 -5.31 16.63
CA ALA A 147 26.14 -4.94 17.98
C ALA A 147 26.07 -6.15 18.92
N ARG A 148 26.35 -5.94 20.20
CA ARG A 148 26.31 -7.00 21.23
C ARG A 148 24.88 -7.48 21.51
N ALA A 149 23.93 -6.55 21.61
CA ALA A 149 22.54 -6.88 21.86
C ALA A 149 21.81 -7.34 20.60
N GLN A 150 21.02 -8.41 20.70
CA GLN A 150 20.26 -8.95 19.56
C GLN A 150 19.36 -7.90 18.91
N CYS A 151 18.66 -7.09 19.71
CA CYS A 151 17.78 -6.03 19.17
C CYS A 151 18.54 -5.00 18.32
N LEU A 152 19.81 -4.69 18.67
CA LEU A 152 20.64 -3.79 17.89
C LEU A 152 21.18 -4.47 16.63
N ARG A 153 21.53 -5.76 16.70
CA ARG A 153 21.90 -6.53 15.49
C ARG A 153 20.76 -6.57 14.49
N GLU A 154 19.52 -6.73 14.96
CA GLU A 154 18.36 -6.76 14.07
C GLU A 154 18.07 -5.40 13.44
N VAL A 155 18.31 -4.29 14.14
CA VAL A 155 18.16 -2.98 13.52
C VAL A 155 19.29 -2.64 12.56
N GLN A 156 20.54 -3.10 12.82
CA GLN A 156 21.62 -3.04 11.84
C GLN A 156 21.28 -3.83 10.59
N ALA A 157 20.81 -5.08 10.73
CA ALA A 157 20.37 -5.91 9.62
C ALA A 157 19.21 -5.29 8.82
N ALA A 158 18.29 -4.59 9.51
CA ALA A 158 17.21 -3.85 8.85
C ALA A 158 17.75 -2.64 8.07
N ALA A 159 18.73 -1.92 8.59
CA ALA A 159 19.42 -0.83 7.91
C ALA A 159 20.13 -1.32 6.62
N ASP A 160 20.91 -2.39 6.72
CA ASP A 160 21.60 -3.00 5.59
C ASP A 160 20.62 -3.51 4.51
N LEU A 161 19.48 -4.02 4.95
CA LEU A 161 18.42 -4.46 4.02
C LEU A 161 17.86 -3.27 3.25
N LEU A 162 17.60 -2.15 3.91
CA LEU A 162 17.10 -0.93 3.26
C LEU A 162 18.10 -0.37 2.25
N ASP A 163 19.39 -0.37 2.58
CA ASP A 163 20.43 0.08 1.66
C ASP A 163 20.51 -0.83 0.42
N ARG A 164 20.50 -2.15 0.60
CA ARG A 164 20.45 -3.12 -0.53
C ARG A 164 19.23 -2.99 -1.39
N GLU A 165 18.10 -2.59 -0.84
CA GLU A 165 16.84 -2.41 -1.57
C GLU A 165 16.67 -1.00 -2.17
N GLY A 166 17.70 -0.15 -2.08
CA GLY A 166 17.75 1.15 -2.72
C GLY A 166 17.01 2.25 -1.96
N PHE A 167 17.28 2.40 -0.65
CA PHE A 167 16.69 3.46 0.18
C PHE A 167 16.89 4.86 -0.43
N GLU A 168 18.02 5.14 -1.03
CA GLU A 168 18.34 6.41 -1.69
C GLU A 168 17.35 6.78 -2.82
N GLN A 169 16.74 5.77 -3.45
CA GLN A 169 15.74 5.95 -4.50
C GLN A 169 14.35 6.33 -3.95
N ALA A 170 14.18 6.33 -2.63
CA ALA A 170 12.93 6.75 -1.99
C ALA A 170 12.71 8.28 -2.01
N GLY A 171 13.65 9.04 -2.60
CA GLY A 171 13.51 10.49 -2.79
C GLY A 171 14.06 11.36 -1.65
N VAL A 172 14.82 10.77 -0.73
CA VAL A 172 15.42 11.46 0.43
C VAL A 172 16.95 11.42 0.45
N GLY A 173 17.58 10.91 -0.60
CA GLY A 173 19.00 10.65 -0.65
C GLY A 173 19.40 9.38 0.12
N ALA A 174 20.68 9.27 0.46
CA ALA A 174 21.18 8.13 1.22
C ALA A 174 20.49 8.01 2.60
N ARG A 175 20.37 6.77 3.08
CA ARG A 175 19.89 6.53 4.44
C ARG A 175 20.84 7.22 5.44
N PRO A 176 20.31 7.99 6.41
CA PRO A 176 21.16 8.64 7.40
C PRO A 176 21.95 7.62 8.22
N SER A 177 23.21 7.96 8.53
CA SER A 177 24.03 7.16 9.43
C SER A 177 23.47 7.18 10.87
N TRP A 178 23.88 6.21 11.68
CA TRP A 178 23.46 6.19 13.09
C TRP A 178 23.88 7.45 13.84
N ARG A 179 25.04 8.03 13.50
CA ARG A 179 25.51 9.30 14.06
C ARG A 179 24.63 10.47 13.65
N GLN A 180 24.27 10.57 12.38
CA GLN A 180 23.35 11.61 11.92
C GLN A 180 21.98 11.52 12.62
N LEU A 181 21.42 10.30 12.77
CA LEU A 181 20.19 10.09 13.51
C LEU A 181 20.30 10.45 15.00
N PHE A 182 21.43 10.10 15.60
CA PHE A 182 21.78 10.45 16.98
C PHE A 182 21.87 11.98 17.16
N GLU A 183 22.38 12.70 16.18
CA GLU A 183 22.49 14.16 16.14
C GLU A 183 21.17 14.86 15.80
N GLY A 184 20.12 14.11 15.46
CA GLY A 184 18.78 14.64 15.24
C GLY A 184 18.43 14.83 13.77
N ALA A 185 19.08 14.07 12.84
CA ALA A 185 18.68 14.10 11.44
C ALA A 185 17.17 13.80 11.29
N ARG A 186 16.50 14.61 10.51
CA ARG A 186 15.06 14.51 10.21
C ARG A 186 14.84 14.17 8.74
N PRO A 187 13.72 13.49 8.41
CA PRO A 187 13.31 13.36 7.03
C PRO A 187 13.04 14.75 6.44
N PRO A 188 13.26 14.93 5.12
CA PRO A 188 12.96 16.21 4.49
C PRO A 188 11.47 16.53 4.61
N ALA A 189 11.15 17.78 4.89
CA ALA A 189 9.79 18.30 4.83
C ALA A 189 9.26 18.18 3.39
N GLN A 190 8.04 17.68 3.25
CA GLN A 190 7.34 17.69 1.97
C GLN A 190 6.26 18.75 2.03
N GLU A 191 6.26 19.65 1.06
CA GLU A 191 5.15 20.56 0.85
C GLU A 191 3.90 19.74 0.50
N ASP A 192 2.85 19.86 1.30
CA ASP A 192 1.54 19.34 0.90
C ASP A 192 1.01 20.26 -0.23
N ARG A 193 0.86 19.70 -1.41
CA ARG A 193 0.29 20.41 -2.57
C ARG A 193 -1.21 20.63 -2.48
N ARG A 194 -1.84 20.39 -1.34
CA ARG A 194 -3.24 20.74 -1.13
C ARG A 194 -3.31 22.22 -0.77
N GLU A 195 -3.96 22.98 -1.63
CA GLU A 195 -4.13 24.43 -1.51
C GLU A 195 -4.88 24.90 -0.24
N THR A 196 -5.35 24.00 0.62
CA THR A 196 -6.26 24.33 1.74
C THR A 196 -5.59 24.43 3.10
N GLU A 197 -4.37 23.93 3.27
CA GLU A 197 -3.64 24.11 4.52
C GLU A 197 -2.15 24.32 4.25
N PRO A 198 -1.60 25.50 4.54
CA PRO A 198 -0.16 25.72 4.51
C PRO A 198 0.45 25.02 5.73
N GLY A 199 0.77 23.75 5.60
CA GLY A 199 1.43 22.94 6.62
C GLY A 199 2.49 22.06 5.96
N GLU A 200 3.68 22.09 6.51
CA GLU A 200 4.70 21.12 6.16
C GLU A 200 4.28 19.74 6.66
N TRP A 201 3.81 18.87 5.77
CA TRP A 201 3.61 17.46 6.08
C TRP A 201 4.97 16.77 6.14
N ILE A 202 5.45 16.52 7.33
CA ILE A 202 6.68 15.74 7.54
C ILE A 202 6.30 14.26 7.55
N HIS A 203 6.63 13.56 6.48
CA HIS A 203 6.63 12.10 6.51
C HIS A 203 7.80 11.63 7.39
N GLY A 204 7.51 10.82 8.41
CA GLY A 204 8.53 10.19 9.26
C GLY A 204 9.39 9.18 8.50
N TRP A 205 10.50 8.76 9.07
CA TRP A 205 11.42 7.80 8.48
C TRP A 205 10.75 6.49 8.04
N GLN A 206 9.70 6.05 8.74
CA GLN A 206 8.96 4.85 8.37
C GLN A 206 8.32 4.94 6.99
N PHE A 207 7.86 6.13 6.57
CA PHE A 207 7.28 6.30 5.24
C PHE A 207 8.30 5.99 4.14
N TYR A 208 9.51 6.52 4.25
CA TYR A 208 10.58 6.31 3.27
C TYR A 208 11.09 4.88 3.28
N ALA A 209 11.38 4.34 4.45
CA ALA A 209 11.83 2.96 4.62
C ALA A 209 10.80 1.94 4.11
N SER A 210 9.52 2.13 4.43
CA SER A 210 8.46 1.27 3.90
C SER A 210 8.29 1.44 2.39
N SER A 211 8.45 2.66 1.87
CA SER A 211 8.38 2.94 0.43
C SER A 211 9.47 2.21 -0.35
N THR A 212 10.68 2.15 0.19
CA THR A 212 11.79 1.35 -0.37
C THR A 212 11.38 -0.12 -0.49
N ARG A 213 10.94 -0.73 0.61
CA ARG A 213 10.50 -2.13 0.66
C ARG A 213 9.39 -2.43 -0.34
N GLU A 214 8.39 -1.55 -0.42
CA GLU A 214 7.24 -1.71 -1.30
C GLU A 214 7.62 -1.58 -2.78
N THR A 215 8.50 -0.64 -3.11
CA THR A 215 9.00 -0.44 -4.47
C THR A 215 9.87 -1.62 -4.90
N PHE A 216 10.80 -2.05 -4.03
CA PHE A 216 11.64 -3.22 -4.29
C PHE A 216 10.79 -4.48 -4.52
N TYR A 217 9.81 -4.75 -3.66
CA TYR A 217 8.89 -5.88 -3.83
C TYR A 217 8.14 -5.83 -5.15
N ARG A 218 7.60 -4.65 -5.52
CA ARG A 218 6.91 -4.45 -6.80
C ARG A 218 7.80 -4.80 -7.98
N GLU A 219 9.02 -4.23 -8.02
CA GLU A 219 9.90 -4.34 -9.20
C GLU A 219 10.58 -5.71 -9.28
N HIS A 220 11.03 -6.28 -8.17
CA HIS A 220 11.87 -7.48 -8.14
C HIS A 220 11.10 -8.79 -7.87
N HIS A 221 9.93 -8.72 -7.25
CA HIS A 221 9.14 -9.93 -6.93
C HIS A 221 7.81 -10.00 -7.68
N LEU A 222 7.02 -8.92 -7.68
CA LEU A 222 5.68 -8.97 -8.23
C LEU A 222 5.67 -8.84 -9.76
N MET A 223 6.32 -7.82 -10.31
CA MET A 223 6.30 -7.54 -11.75
C MET A 223 6.97 -8.63 -12.60
N PRO A 224 8.08 -9.25 -12.19
CA PRO A 224 8.66 -10.36 -12.95
C PRO A 224 7.72 -11.56 -13.12
N ALA A 225 6.87 -11.83 -12.11
CA ALA A 225 5.88 -12.89 -12.15
C ALA A 225 4.62 -12.57 -12.99
N MET A 226 4.57 -11.41 -13.66
CA MET A 226 3.42 -10.94 -14.43
C MET A 226 3.69 -10.99 -15.94
N SER A 227 2.62 -11.22 -16.72
CA SER A 227 2.65 -11.02 -18.19
C SER A 227 2.83 -9.52 -18.53
N ARG A 228 3.26 -9.24 -19.78
CA ARG A 228 3.41 -7.87 -20.28
C ARG A 228 2.11 -7.05 -20.10
N ALA A 229 0.96 -7.63 -20.44
CA ALA A 229 -0.34 -6.96 -20.27
C ALA A 229 -0.68 -6.70 -18.79
N ALA A 230 -0.38 -7.64 -17.89
CA ALA A 230 -0.62 -7.47 -16.46
C ALA A 230 0.28 -6.37 -15.85
N ARG A 231 1.54 -6.27 -16.31
CA ARG A 231 2.46 -5.18 -15.92
C ARG A 231 1.98 -3.82 -16.42
N ALA A 232 1.55 -3.74 -17.68
CA ALA A 232 0.97 -2.52 -18.24
C ALA A 232 -0.26 -2.05 -17.45
N THR A 233 -1.16 -2.99 -17.10
CA THR A 233 -2.32 -2.70 -16.26
C THR A 233 -1.92 -2.22 -14.86
N LEU A 234 -0.92 -2.83 -14.21
CA LEU A 234 -0.45 -2.37 -12.90
C LEU A 234 0.10 -0.94 -12.98
N ARG A 235 0.91 -0.64 -14.00
CA ARG A 235 1.45 0.70 -14.24
C ARG A 235 0.35 1.73 -14.49
N SER A 236 -0.67 1.41 -15.29
CA SER A 236 -1.80 2.31 -15.58
C SER A 236 -2.68 2.58 -14.35
N GLN A 237 -2.60 1.73 -13.33
CA GLN A 237 -3.29 1.89 -12.05
C GLN A 237 -2.41 2.53 -10.98
N SER A 238 -1.18 2.94 -11.31
CA SER A 238 -0.22 3.59 -10.40
C SER A 238 -0.25 5.10 -10.59
N GLY A 239 0.21 5.83 -9.57
CA GLY A 239 0.29 7.28 -9.56
C GLY A 239 -0.32 7.90 -8.30
N PRO A 240 -0.10 9.19 -8.05
CA PRO A 240 -0.50 9.84 -6.80
C PRO A 240 -1.99 9.70 -6.50
N GLN A 241 -2.86 9.92 -7.47
CA GLN A 241 -4.32 9.90 -7.31
C GLN A 241 -4.98 8.59 -7.74
N ALA A 242 -4.21 7.59 -8.17
CA ALA A 242 -4.74 6.36 -8.76
C ALA A 242 -5.59 5.50 -7.79
N ALA A 243 -5.52 5.78 -6.50
CA ALA A 243 -6.23 5.06 -5.44
C ALA A 243 -7.19 5.96 -4.62
N ALA A 244 -7.42 7.21 -5.02
CA ALA A 244 -8.26 8.15 -4.26
C ALA A 244 -9.67 7.60 -3.98
N TRP A 245 -10.26 6.90 -4.94
CA TRP A 245 -11.57 6.25 -4.79
C TRP A 245 -11.61 5.16 -3.70
N LEU A 246 -10.46 4.55 -3.34
CA LEU A 246 -10.36 3.54 -2.28
C LEU A 246 -10.50 4.14 -0.88
N THR A 247 -10.19 5.41 -0.72
CA THR A 247 -10.25 6.12 0.56
C THR A 247 -11.39 7.14 0.62
N ALA A 248 -12.19 7.22 -0.44
CA ALA A 248 -13.36 8.10 -0.46
C ALA A 248 -14.40 7.63 0.56
N VAL A 249 -14.75 8.52 1.49
CA VAL A 249 -15.80 8.26 2.48
C VAL A 249 -17.16 8.47 1.83
N PRO A 250 -18.11 7.51 1.94
CA PRO A 250 -19.40 7.57 1.26
C PRO A 250 -20.38 8.54 1.96
N THR A 251 -20.07 9.83 1.95
CA THR A 251 -20.86 10.88 2.59
C THR A 251 -21.81 11.60 1.63
N SER A 252 -21.70 11.34 0.32
CA SER A 252 -22.53 11.95 -0.70
C SER A 252 -22.74 10.99 -1.89
N PRO A 253 -23.74 11.20 -2.75
CA PRO A 253 -23.89 10.40 -3.97
C PRO A 253 -22.67 10.37 -4.87
N ALA A 254 -21.85 11.43 -4.89
CA ALA A 254 -20.63 11.53 -5.68
C ALA A 254 -19.50 10.64 -5.15
N THR A 255 -19.50 10.30 -3.88
CA THR A 255 -18.45 9.48 -3.22
C THR A 255 -18.96 8.07 -2.85
N THR A 256 -20.24 7.77 -3.07
CA THR A 256 -20.85 6.49 -2.73
C THR A 256 -20.96 5.60 -3.96
N LEU A 257 -20.42 4.40 -3.87
CA LEU A 257 -20.59 3.33 -4.86
C LEU A 257 -21.50 2.23 -4.29
N SER A 258 -22.41 1.70 -5.11
CA SER A 258 -23.16 0.53 -4.69
C SER A 258 -22.22 -0.64 -4.38
N PRO A 259 -22.57 -1.55 -3.45
CA PRO A 259 -21.71 -2.68 -3.08
C PRO A 259 -21.24 -3.50 -4.28
N VAL A 260 -22.12 -3.72 -5.27
CA VAL A 260 -21.78 -4.46 -6.51
C VAL A 260 -20.74 -3.71 -7.34
N LEU A 261 -20.91 -2.40 -7.53
CA LEU A 261 -19.94 -1.60 -8.29
C LEU A 261 -18.60 -1.53 -7.57
N PHE A 262 -18.61 -1.33 -6.27
CA PHE A 262 -17.38 -1.28 -5.47
C PHE A 262 -16.63 -2.62 -5.54
N GLN A 263 -17.33 -3.74 -5.43
CA GLN A 263 -16.76 -5.08 -5.57
C GLN A 263 -16.14 -5.30 -6.96
N ILE A 264 -16.82 -4.87 -8.03
CA ILE A 264 -16.32 -4.94 -9.40
C ILE A 264 -15.04 -4.12 -9.54
N CYS A 265 -14.99 -2.91 -8.98
CA CYS A 265 -13.80 -2.06 -9.01
C CYS A 265 -12.62 -2.70 -8.29
N LEU A 266 -12.83 -3.28 -7.10
CA LEU A 266 -11.80 -4.01 -6.36
C LEU A 266 -11.30 -5.23 -7.14
N ARG A 267 -12.21 -6.06 -7.67
CA ARG A 267 -11.83 -7.23 -8.48
C ARG A 267 -11.05 -6.84 -9.73
N ARG A 268 -11.48 -5.79 -10.45
CA ARG A 268 -10.73 -5.30 -11.63
C ARG A 268 -9.33 -4.84 -11.26
N ARG A 269 -9.19 -4.08 -10.15
CA ARG A 269 -7.88 -3.61 -9.69
C ARG A 269 -6.95 -4.78 -9.34
N LEU A 270 -7.49 -5.85 -8.75
CA LEU A 270 -6.73 -7.07 -8.45
C LEU A 270 -6.56 -8.03 -9.64
N ARG A 271 -7.21 -7.75 -10.78
CA ARG A 271 -7.26 -8.67 -11.95
C ARG A 271 -7.90 -10.02 -11.59
N LEU A 272 -8.98 -9.95 -10.86
CA LEU A 272 -9.82 -11.10 -10.52
C LEU A 272 -11.02 -11.21 -11.48
N PRO A 273 -11.55 -12.42 -11.69
CA PRO A 273 -12.71 -12.64 -12.56
C PRO A 273 -13.91 -11.83 -12.08
N LEU A 274 -14.62 -11.29 -13.06
CA LEU A 274 -15.92 -10.65 -12.84
C LEU A 274 -17.03 -11.68 -13.07
N LEU A 275 -18.09 -11.62 -12.24
CA LEU A 275 -19.30 -12.42 -12.46
C LEU A 275 -20.11 -11.74 -13.58
N LEU A 276 -19.83 -12.08 -14.82
CA LEU A 276 -20.53 -11.55 -15.99
C LEU A 276 -21.66 -12.52 -16.38
N SER A 277 -22.89 -12.01 -16.44
CA SER A 277 -24.04 -12.79 -16.89
C SER A 277 -23.98 -13.11 -18.38
N ASN A 278 -23.53 -12.17 -19.20
CA ASN A 278 -23.39 -12.34 -20.64
C ASN A 278 -21.96 -12.72 -21.00
N ARG A 279 -21.81 -13.82 -21.74
CA ARG A 279 -20.53 -14.30 -22.24
C ARG A 279 -20.15 -13.75 -23.60
N ARG A 280 -21.06 -13.03 -24.27
CA ARG A 280 -20.84 -12.38 -25.58
C ARG A 280 -21.04 -10.87 -25.50
N CYS A 281 -20.27 -10.15 -26.28
CA CYS A 281 -20.38 -8.70 -26.39
C CYS A 281 -21.63 -8.32 -27.17
N GLU A 282 -22.49 -7.49 -26.61
CA GLU A 282 -23.70 -6.98 -27.26
C GLU A 282 -23.42 -6.14 -28.52
N GLY A 283 -22.22 -5.58 -28.66
CA GLY A 283 -21.86 -4.76 -29.81
C GLY A 283 -21.27 -5.55 -30.97
N CYS A 284 -20.27 -6.41 -30.72
CA CYS A 284 -19.54 -7.12 -31.75
C CYS A 284 -19.74 -8.65 -31.78
N GLY A 285 -20.53 -9.21 -30.84
CA GLY A 285 -20.78 -10.64 -30.74
C GLY A 285 -19.61 -11.49 -30.23
N ALA A 286 -18.41 -10.92 -30.09
CA ALA A 286 -17.21 -11.63 -29.64
C ALA A 286 -17.35 -12.12 -28.18
N PRO A 287 -16.66 -13.22 -27.81
CA PRO A 287 -16.66 -13.70 -26.44
C PRO A 287 -16.08 -12.64 -25.50
N LEU A 288 -16.68 -12.49 -24.33
CA LEU A 288 -16.20 -11.63 -23.24
C LEU A 288 -15.20 -12.40 -22.40
N ASP A 289 -14.07 -11.73 -22.09
CA ASP A 289 -13.11 -12.26 -21.15
C ASP A 289 -13.62 -12.11 -19.69
N ASP A 290 -13.14 -12.97 -18.81
CA ASP A 290 -13.55 -12.99 -17.40
C ASP A 290 -13.10 -11.77 -16.59
N LEU A 291 -12.15 -10.98 -17.12
CA LEU A 291 -11.65 -9.76 -16.49
C LEU A 291 -12.40 -8.50 -16.94
N GLY A 292 -13.26 -8.61 -17.95
CA GLY A 292 -14.05 -7.52 -18.51
C GLY A 292 -13.26 -6.53 -19.36
N ASP A 293 -12.08 -6.93 -19.85
CA ASP A 293 -11.22 -6.05 -20.67
C ASP A 293 -11.86 -5.77 -22.02
N HIS A 294 -12.34 -6.81 -22.72
CA HIS A 294 -13.06 -6.64 -23.97
C HIS A 294 -14.30 -5.73 -23.79
N ARG A 295 -15.09 -5.96 -22.74
CA ARG A 295 -16.28 -5.13 -22.46
C ARG A 295 -15.93 -3.65 -22.25
N ALA A 296 -14.77 -3.38 -21.66
CA ALA A 296 -14.29 -2.01 -21.41
C ALA A 296 -13.70 -1.33 -22.65
N ALA A 297 -13.14 -2.12 -23.60
CA ALA A 297 -12.37 -1.61 -24.72
C ALA A 297 -13.03 -1.85 -26.11
N CYS A 298 -14.20 -2.48 -26.17
CA CYS A 298 -14.88 -2.75 -27.43
C CYS A 298 -15.28 -1.45 -28.16
N SER A 299 -14.71 -1.20 -29.33
CA SER A 299 -14.98 -0.02 -30.14
C SER A 299 -16.41 -0.04 -30.76
N VAL A 300 -16.89 -1.24 -31.10
CA VAL A 300 -18.19 -1.44 -31.77
C VAL A 300 -19.38 -1.17 -30.80
N SER A 301 -19.23 -1.49 -29.50
CA SER A 301 -20.30 -1.30 -28.52
C SER A 301 -20.59 0.17 -28.17
N GLY A 302 -19.79 1.12 -28.65
CA GLY A 302 -19.88 2.53 -28.30
C GLY A 302 -19.52 2.88 -26.84
N ARG A 303 -19.21 1.88 -26.00
CA ARG A 303 -18.90 2.08 -24.58
C ARG A 303 -17.59 2.83 -24.38
N LEU A 304 -16.59 2.57 -25.24
CA LEU A 304 -15.33 3.28 -25.20
C LEU A 304 -15.54 4.78 -25.45
N ARG A 305 -16.30 5.13 -26.51
CA ARG A 305 -16.66 6.51 -26.83
C ARG A 305 -17.43 7.20 -25.71
N ARG A 306 -18.44 6.51 -25.12
CA ARG A 306 -19.19 7.05 -23.98
C ARG A 306 -18.31 7.33 -22.76
N ARG A 307 -17.29 6.52 -22.51
CA ARG A 307 -16.32 6.76 -21.42
C ARG A 307 -15.35 7.89 -21.71
N ALA A 308 -14.93 8.04 -22.96
CA ALA A 308 -14.01 9.09 -23.36
C ALA A 308 -14.66 10.48 -23.34
N LYS A 309 -15.94 10.56 -23.70
CA LYS A 309 -16.67 11.84 -23.87
C LYS A 309 -16.61 12.78 -22.66
N PRO A 310 -16.82 12.38 -21.40
CA PRO A 310 -16.67 13.28 -20.25
C PRO A 310 -15.23 13.82 -20.10
N ILE A 311 -14.22 12.99 -20.40
CA ILE A 311 -12.81 13.40 -20.34
C ILE A 311 -12.51 14.41 -21.46
N GLU A 312 -12.98 14.14 -22.68
CA GLU A 312 -12.86 15.05 -23.81
C GLU A 312 -13.49 16.42 -23.51
N LEU A 313 -14.71 16.42 -22.95
CA LEU A 313 -15.38 17.65 -22.56
C LEU A 313 -14.64 18.43 -21.48
N ALA A 314 -14.09 17.73 -20.45
CA ALA A 314 -13.29 18.37 -19.41
C ALA A 314 -12.03 19.01 -19.99
N TRP A 315 -11.30 18.32 -20.85
CA TRP A 315 -10.12 18.89 -21.53
C TRP A 315 -10.50 20.04 -22.46
N SER A 316 -11.59 19.91 -23.21
CA SER A 316 -12.08 21.01 -24.08
C SER A 316 -12.39 22.27 -23.26
N ALA A 317 -12.99 22.13 -22.08
CA ALA A 317 -13.23 23.26 -21.19
C ALA A 317 -11.92 23.90 -20.71
N VAL A 318 -10.96 23.11 -20.24
CA VAL A 318 -9.63 23.62 -19.81
C VAL A 318 -8.91 24.36 -20.93
N PHE A 319 -8.92 23.81 -22.16
CA PHE A 319 -8.29 24.48 -23.29
C PHE A 319 -9.04 25.76 -23.70
N ALA A 320 -10.36 25.76 -23.65
CA ALA A 320 -11.15 26.95 -23.93
C ALA A 320 -10.90 28.08 -22.90
N GLU A 321 -10.80 27.73 -21.61
CA GLU A 321 -10.41 28.67 -20.54
C GLU A 321 -8.99 29.24 -20.75
N ALA A 322 -8.08 28.43 -21.32
CA ALA A 322 -6.74 28.88 -21.72
C ALA A 322 -6.70 29.69 -23.04
N GLY A 323 -7.85 30.00 -23.63
CA GLY A 323 -7.97 30.77 -24.88
C GLY A 323 -7.75 30.01 -26.17
N ALA A 324 -7.71 28.66 -26.11
CA ALA A 324 -7.55 27.81 -27.28
C ALA A 324 -8.89 27.58 -27.99
N VAL A 325 -8.87 27.51 -29.31
CA VAL A 325 -10.02 27.05 -30.11
C VAL A 325 -9.97 25.53 -30.18
N VAL A 326 -10.94 24.87 -29.56
CA VAL A 326 -11.03 23.41 -29.53
C VAL A 326 -11.93 22.94 -30.67
N ALA A 327 -11.36 22.25 -31.66
CA ALA A 327 -12.14 21.58 -32.69
C ALA A 327 -12.72 20.25 -32.17
N ASP A 328 -13.96 19.94 -32.56
CA ASP A 328 -14.51 18.59 -32.36
C ASP A 328 -13.66 17.54 -33.11
N GLN A 329 -13.62 16.31 -32.56
CA GLN A 329 -12.76 15.20 -33.00
C GLN A 329 -12.40 15.22 -34.48
N VAL A 330 -11.15 15.52 -34.79
CA VAL A 330 -10.56 15.29 -36.10
C VAL A 330 -10.13 13.80 -36.15
N LEU A 331 -10.86 13.00 -36.91
CA LEU A 331 -10.42 11.66 -37.27
C LEU A 331 -9.18 11.80 -38.17
N LEU A 332 -8.01 11.64 -37.62
CA LEU A 332 -6.80 11.37 -38.39
C LEU A 332 -6.99 10.00 -39.05
N ARG A 333 -7.21 9.99 -40.38
CA ARG A 333 -7.25 8.80 -41.20
C ARG A 333 -5.84 8.29 -41.50
#